data_343936b5d3eda9c9319e2717963b7906
#
_entry.id   343936b5d3eda9c9319e2717963b7906
#
_cell.length_a   1.000
_cell.length_b   1.000
_cell.length_c   1.000
_cell.angle_alpha   90.00
_cell.angle_beta   90.00
_cell.angle_gamma   90.00
#
_symmetry.space_group_name_H-M   'P 1'
#
loop_
_entity.id
_entity.type
_entity.pdbx_description
1 polymer ?
#
loop_
_entity_poly.entity_id
_entity_poly.type
_entity_poly.pdbx_seq_one_letter_code
_entity_poly.pdbx_strand_id
1 'polypeptide(L)'
;MANTQVTQLAPDEPVAAQGVSQRPGVPDAPPPANLGIGLSRRTLIQGFIGSVLILVGSLGAGGDLISDPILGNGPFSWIRYGHGRNLATAVLYVGVFLLVWAWVRLGRDVMARKVRARGVLIAGIAWIAPMIISPPAFTRDVFSYLGQGELGWRGLNPYLVGPNVLGDAISLNVHPFWQNTPAPYGPLFILAAKIIAMVVGEHLILGVILMRLVLMIGLVLVVAALPGLSRHLGGRLPVALWLVVASPMMVIHLVGGPHNDLLMIGLLAMGCLLVLERKHVAGMSLVTLGMAVKATAGVALPFLMWVWAARMEGSFKRRFVRACAATIGIVIVVFAGCTLLARVDLGWIGALKAPQLIVNWVNLPTGVGELLHSIVNLFGPVSRDPFTTMTRDLGDVLLAVIVLRQWWKARHGGSEAVRRAGFALLAVAILSPPTLPWYLTWGLAILSTSPWRNRWLAASAGVAVLILLVYYPDGEEAMGNLLHMVIVILLAILTTASMLWPDPLRLRAKRGKPGVDLDPVAAEETLKVRLPIPAGADGADGAVPPELQEPAMTSRSSESARSDLAPQ
;
A
#
# COMPACT_ATOMS: atom_id res chain seq x y z
N MET A 1 74.58 -11.14 60.91
CA MET A 1 73.47 -11.08 61.85
C MET A 1 72.86 -9.71 61.75
N ALA A 2 71.85 -9.53 60.98
CA ALA A 2 71.04 -8.32 60.92
C ALA A 2 69.65 -8.70 60.49
N ASN A 3 68.73 -8.62 61.42
CA ASN A 3 67.29 -8.82 61.28
C ASN A 3 66.69 -7.63 60.49
N THR A 4 66.05 -7.85 59.41
CA THR A 4 65.25 -6.83 58.72
C THR A 4 63.77 -7.20 58.89
N GLN A 5 63.08 -6.40 59.68
CA GLN A 5 61.61 -6.48 59.84
C GLN A 5 60.90 -6.00 58.57
N VAL A 6 60.01 -6.80 58.12
CA VAL A 6 59.07 -6.45 57.02
C VAL A 6 57.84 -5.82 57.67
N THR A 7 57.64 -4.54 57.45
CA THR A 7 56.41 -3.80 57.81
C THR A 7 55.29 -4.13 56.83
N GLN A 8 54.25 -4.78 57.35
CA GLN A 8 52.99 -4.98 56.57
C GLN A 8 52.26 -3.63 56.53
N LEU A 9 51.99 -3.19 55.26
CA LEU A 9 51.07 -2.13 54.98
C LEU A 9 49.64 -2.71 54.92
N ALA A 10 48.75 -2.09 55.67
CA ALA A 10 47.31 -2.41 55.68
C ALA A 10 46.66 -2.04 54.38
N PRO A 11 45.59 -2.76 53.94
CA PRO A 11 44.88 -2.45 52.68
C PRO A 11 44.03 -1.17 52.84
N ASP A 12 44.15 -0.27 51.86
CA ASP A 12 43.35 0.95 51.71
C ASP A 12 41.86 0.65 51.67
N GLU A 13 41.06 1.34 52.45
CA GLU A 13 39.60 1.36 52.39
C GLU A 13 39.14 2.00 51.11
N PRO A 14 38.03 1.49 50.46
CA PRO A 14 37.49 2.10 49.28
C PRO A 14 36.85 3.45 49.62
N VAL A 15 37.32 4.50 48.95
CA VAL A 15 36.74 5.85 48.97
C VAL A 15 35.29 5.78 48.50
N ALA A 16 34.37 6.06 49.42
CA ALA A 16 32.94 6.15 49.12
C ALA A 16 32.69 7.22 48.03
N ALA A 17 32.14 6.80 46.89
CA ALA A 17 31.66 7.70 45.83
C ALA A 17 30.62 8.65 46.45
N GLN A 18 30.96 9.93 46.52
CA GLN A 18 30.04 11.00 46.93
C GLN A 18 28.82 11.01 45.98
N GLY A 19 27.65 10.82 46.59
CA GLY A 19 26.38 10.78 45.92
C GLY A 19 26.14 12.04 45.10
N VAL A 20 25.91 11.84 43.79
CA VAL A 20 25.35 12.85 42.92
C VAL A 20 23.94 13.15 43.44
N SER A 21 23.77 14.34 44.01
CA SER A 21 22.51 14.89 44.48
C SER A 21 21.49 14.82 43.36
N GLN A 22 20.57 13.85 43.41
CA GLN A 22 19.37 13.81 42.56
C GLN A 22 18.51 15.02 42.94
N ARG A 23 18.42 15.99 42.02
CA ARG A 23 17.38 17.04 42.09
C ARG A 23 16.03 16.34 42.11
N PRO A 24 15.04 16.77 42.91
CA PRO A 24 13.70 16.22 42.85
C PRO A 24 13.14 16.52 41.48
N GLY A 25 13.15 15.50 40.60
CA GLY A 25 12.60 15.55 39.27
C GLY A 25 11.07 15.60 39.34
N VAL A 26 10.48 16.43 38.52
CA VAL A 26 9.08 16.29 38.09
C VAL A 26 8.86 14.82 37.79
N PRO A 27 7.81 14.18 38.32
CA PRO A 27 7.54 12.77 38.03
C PRO A 27 7.49 12.59 36.51
N ASP A 28 8.40 11.80 35.96
CA ASP A 28 8.36 11.42 34.56
C ASP A 28 6.99 10.83 34.27
N ALA A 29 6.30 11.36 33.27
CA ALA A 29 5.04 10.80 32.85
C ALA A 29 5.25 9.30 32.59
N PRO A 30 4.41 8.42 33.16
CA PRO A 30 4.62 6.98 33.07
C PRO A 30 4.81 6.60 31.58
N PRO A 31 5.78 5.75 31.24
CA PRO A 31 6.02 5.34 29.86
C PRO A 31 4.71 4.81 29.27
N PRO A 32 4.39 5.12 28.01
CA PRO A 32 3.15 4.68 27.39
C PRO A 32 3.05 3.15 27.51
N ALA A 33 1.93 2.68 28.07
CA ALA A 33 1.71 1.26 28.30
C ALA A 33 1.79 0.50 26.96
N ASN A 34 2.81 -0.32 26.80
CA ASN A 34 3.03 -1.19 25.64
C ASN A 34 2.32 -2.54 25.83
N LEU A 35 1.82 -3.11 24.74
CA LEU A 35 1.19 -4.43 24.69
C LEU A 35 2.22 -5.58 24.57
N GLY A 36 3.47 -5.40 25.00
CA GLY A 36 4.55 -6.41 24.90
C GLY A 36 5.09 -6.66 23.48
N ILE A 37 4.41 -6.13 22.46
CA ILE A 37 4.76 -6.25 21.03
C ILE A 37 5.25 -4.93 20.42
N GLY A 38 5.48 -3.93 21.29
CA GLY A 38 5.89 -2.57 20.91
C GLY A 38 4.76 -1.66 20.46
N LEU A 39 3.51 -2.15 20.37
CA LEU A 39 2.36 -1.35 20.00
C LEU A 39 1.86 -0.52 21.20
N SER A 40 1.74 0.79 21.01
CA SER A 40 1.17 1.71 22.01
C SER A 40 -0.35 1.53 22.10
N ARG A 41 -0.87 1.36 23.32
CA ARG A 41 -2.33 1.32 23.57
C ARG A 41 -3.04 2.57 23.06
N ARG A 42 -2.42 3.75 23.21
CA ARG A 42 -2.98 5.01 22.70
C ARG A 42 -3.14 4.98 21.20
N THR A 43 -2.15 4.50 20.46
CA THR A 43 -2.21 4.39 18.99
C THR A 43 -3.30 3.41 18.56
N LEU A 44 -3.40 2.25 19.23
CA LEU A 44 -4.43 1.24 18.94
C LEU A 44 -5.83 1.80 19.16
N ILE A 45 -6.09 2.37 20.35
CA ILE A 45 -7.42 2.89 20.74
C ILE A 45 -7.79 4.09 19.88
N GLN A 46 -6.86 5.01 19.60
CA GLN A 46 -7.10 6.18 18.78
C GLN A 46 -7.56 5.80 17.36
N GLY A 47 -6.86 4.84 16.72
CA GLY A 47 -7.27 4.39 15.38
C GLY A 47 -8.59 3.61 15.41
N PHE A 48 -8.84 2.82 16.46
CA PHE A 48 -10.12 2.13 16.64
C PHE A 48 -11.28 3.11 16.80
N ILE A 49 -11.14 4.13 17.67
CA ILE A 49 -12.13 5.20 17.81
C ILE A 49 -12.34 5.91 16.47
N GLY A 50 -11.24 6.19 15.73
CA GLY A 50 -11.31 6.76 14.40
C GLY A 50 -12.19 5.93 13.46
N SER A 51 -12.00 4.62 13.43
CA SER A 51 -12.81 3.71 12.60
C SER A 51 -14.27 3.64 13.06
N VAL A 52 -14.53 3.66 14.37
CA VAL A 52 -15.92 3.71 14.90
C VAL A 52 -16.61 5.02 14.51
N LEU A 53 -15.92 6.16 14.57
CA LEU A 53 -16.48 7.44 14.13
C LEU A 53 -16.74 7.47 12.62
N ILE A 54 -15.88 6.84 11.81
CA ILE A 54 -16.13 6.70 10.37
C ILE A 54 -17.39 5.86 10.16
N LEU A 55 -17.56 4.72 10.85
CA LEU A 55 -18.78 3.91 10.78
C LEU A 55 -20.01 4.73 11.12
N VAL A 56 -20.01 5.43 12.26
CA VAL A 56 -21.15 6.24 12.72
C VAL A 56 -21.44 7.38 11.74
N GLY A 57 -20.41 8.12 11.31
CA GLY A 57 -20.57 9.19 10.35
C GLY A 57 -21.06 8.72 8.98
N SER A 58 -20.68 7.51 8.57
CA SER A 58 -21.12 6.92 7.29
C SER A 58 -22.64 6.65 7.22
N LEU A 59 -23.33 6.56 8.37
CA LEU A 59 -24.80 6.43 8.39
C LEU A 59 -25.49 7.63 7.72
N GLY A 60 -24.96 8.84 7.88
CA GLY A 60 -25.56 10.06 7.31
C GLY A 60 -24.76 10.69 6.19
N ALA A 61 -23.43 10.49 6.16
CA ALA A 61 -22.53 11.10 5.18
C ALA A 61 -22.06 10.13 4.09
N GLY A 62 -22.30 8.82 4.22
CA GLY A 62 -22.07 7.85 3.16
C GLY A 62 -22.94 8.15 1.95
N GLY A 63 -22.71 7.50 0.81
CA GLY A 63 -23.35 7.81 -0.47
C GLY A 63 -24.83 8.15 -0.37
N ASP A 64 -25.30 9.04 -1.24
CA ASP A 64 -26.72 9.41 -1.32
C ASP A 64 -27.55 8.21 -1.77
N LEU A 65 -28.01 7.40 -0.82
CA LEU A 65 -28.84 6.25 -1.10
C LEU A 65 -30.29 6.71 -1.33
N ILE A 66 -30.81 6.45 -2.52
CA ILE A 66 -32.23 6.71 -2.84
C ILE A 66 -33.12 5.76 -2.00
N SER A 67 -32.71 4.49 -1.93
CA SER A 67 -33.32 3.49 -1.07
C SER A 67 -32.39 3.16 0.09
N ASP A 68 -32.62 3.79 1.26
CA ASP A 68 -31.81 3.55 2.45
C ASP A 68 -32.47 2.50 3.36
N PRO A 69 -31.85 1.33 3.53
CA PRO A 69 -32.43 0.25 4.33
C PRO A 69 -32.27 0.46 5.85
N ILE A 70 -31.44 1.42 6.30
CA ILE A 70 -31.13 1.63 7.72
C ILE A 70 -31.93 2.80 8.28
N LEU A 71 -31.81 3.96 7.67
CA LEU A 71 -32.47 5.18 8.15
C LEU A 71 -33.83 5.39 7.52
N GLY A 72 -34.00 5.09 6.24
CA GLY A 72 -35.24 5.20 5.50
C GLY A 72 -36.02 6.49 5.82
N ASN A 73 -37.30 6.38 6.16
CA ASN A 73 -38.14 7.44 6.66
C ASN A 73 -38.36 7.33 8.19
N GLY A 74 -37.50 6.61 8.91
CA GLY A 74 -37.58 6.40 10.35
C GLY A 74 -37.21 7.65 11.17
N PRO A 75 -37.29 7.58 12.52
CA PRO A 75 -37.04 8.72 13.40
C PRO A 75 -35.60 9.27 13.32
N PHE A 76 -34.67 8.51 12.79
CA PHE A 76 -33.27 8.94 12.59
C PHE A 76 -32.96 9.40 11.16
N SER A 77 -33.96 9.48 10.26
CA SER A 77 -33.77 9.90 8.87
C SER A 77 -33.17 11.32 8.74
N TRP A 78 -33.40 12.20 9.73
CA TRP A 78 -32.85 13.54 9.78
C TRP A 78 -31.32 13.58 9.70
N ILE A 79 -30.61 12.51 10.09
CA ILE A 79 -29.15 12.41 10.00
C ILE A 79 -28.66 12.52 8.55
N ARG A 80 -29.51 12.18 7.56
CA ARG A 80 -29.16 12.22 6.13
C ARG A 80 -29.42 13.58 5.47
N TYR A 81 -30.05 14.52 6.15
CA TYR A 81 -30.49 15.77 5.56
C TYR A 81 -29.97 16.98 6.33
N GLY A 82 -29.73 18.09 5.62
CA GLY A 82 -29.42 19.40 6.21
C GLY A 82 -28.32 19.34 7.28
N HIS A 83 -28.62 19.86 8.47
CA HIS A 83 -27.66 19.92 9.57
C HIS A 83 -27.25 18.52 10.10
N GLY A 84 -28.15 17.54 10.02
CA GLY A 84 -27.83 16.16 10.39
C GLY A 84 -26.74 15.56 9.51
N ARG A 85 -26.83 15.73 8.19
CA ARG A 85 -25.80 15.32 7.24
C ARG A 85 -24.47 16.04 7.48
N ASN A 86 -24.52 17.35 7.75
CA ASN A 86 -23.30 18.12 8.04
C ASN A 86 -22.63 17.59 9.32
N LEU A 87 -23.39 17.28 10.36
CA LEU A 87 -22.88 16.69 11.60
C LEU A 87 -22.27 15.31 11.35
N ALA A 88 -22.96 14.44 10.61
CA ALA A 88 -22.46 13.11 10.25
C ALA A 88 -21.15 13.21 9.45
N THR A 89 -21.08 14.15 8.50
CA THR A 89 -19.86 14.43 7.73
C THR A 89 -18.71 14.91 8.62
N ALA A 90 -18.98 15.79 9.57
CA ALA A 90 -17.97 16.27 10.52
C ALA A 90 -17.45 15.11 11.40
N VAL A 91 -18.35 14.24 11.93
CA VAL A 91 -17.99 13.05 12.71
C VAL A 91 -17.13 12.11 11.89
N LEU A 92 -17.48 11.87 10.62
CA LEU A 92 -16.72 11.03 9.71
C LEU A 92 -15.30 11.58 9.50
N TYR A 93 -15.15 12.88 9.19
CA TYR A 93 -13.82 13.49 8.99
C TYR A 93 -12.97 13.52 10.27
N VAL A 94 -13.58 13.71 11.45
CA VAL A 94 -12.88 13.53 12.74
C VAL A 94 -12.36 12.10 12.86
N GLY A 95 -13.19 11.12 12.50
CA GLY A 95 -12.79 9.71 12.46
C GLY A 95 -11.60 9.46 11.52
N VAL A 96 -11.67 9.98 10.29
CA VAL A 96 -10.57 9.88 9.31
C VAL A 96 -9.29 10.52 9.85
N PHE A 97 -9.38 11.73 10.43
CA PHE A 97 -8.24 12.40 11.04
C PHE A 97 -7.60 11.58 12.16
N LEU A 98 -8.39 11.01 13.06
CA LEU A 98 -7.89 10.18 14.16
C LEU A 98 -7.22 8.90 13.65
N LEU A 99 -7.80 8.26 12.64
CA LEU A 99 -7.25 7.05 12.02
C LEU A 99 -5.93 7.36 11.31
N VAL A 100 -5.87 8.41 10.48
CA VAL A 100 -4.65 8.86 9.80
C VAL A 100 -3.56 9.20 10.82
N TRP A 101 -3.91 9.94 11.87
CA TRP A 101 -2.96 10.28 12.93
C TRP A 101 -2.42 9.05 13.66
N ALA A 102 -3.28 8.07 13.99
CA ALA A 102 -2.86 6.80 14.57
C ALA A 102 -1.93 6.03 13.61
N TRP A 103 -2.25 6.01 12.32
CA TRP A 103 -1.44 5.38 11.28
C TRP A 103 -0.06 6.04 11.12
N VAL A 104 0.02 7.36 11.13
CA VAL A 104 1.29 8.11 11.11
C VAL A 104 2.15 7.81 12.35
N ARG A 105 1.53 7.76 13.55
CA ARG A 105 2.23 7.35 14.78
C ARG A 105 2.78 5.94 14.68
N LEU A 106 1.95 5.00 14.23
CA LEU A 106 2.37 3.61 14.01
C LEU A 106 3.51 3.54 13.00
N GLY A 107 3.45 4.31 11.91
CA GLY A 107 4.49 4.38 10.89
C GLY A 107 5.83 4.88 11.43
N ARG A 108 5.83 5.89 12.29
CA ARG A 108 7.04 6.35 12.98
C ARG A 108 7.65 5.25 13.84
N ASP A 109 6.81 4.53 14.60
CA ASP A 109 7.27 3.44 15.46
C ASP A 109 7.81 2.27 14.62
N VAL A 110 7.20 1.99 13.45
CA VAL A 110 7.69 1.01 12.47
C VAL A 110 9.04 1.43 11.87
N MET A 111 9.19 2.71 11.47
CA MET A 111 10.46 3.23 10.96
C MET A 111 11.56 3.17 12.02
N ALA A 112 11.24 3.54 13.25
CA ALA A 112 12.12 3.49 14.41
C ALA A 112 12.37 2.06 14.94
N ARG A 113 11.82 1.01 14.31
CA ARG A 113 11.92 -0.40 14.71
C ARG A 113 11.38 -0.72 16.11
N LYS A 114 10.48 0.11 16.65
CA LYS A 114 9.88 -0.07 17.99
C LYS A 114 8.75 -1.09 17.98
N VAL A 115 8.07 -1.29 16.85
CA VAL A 115 6.90 -2.18 16.73
C VAL A 115 7.24 -3.40 15.87
N ARG A 116 6.86 -4.58 16.34
CA ARG A 116 6.99 -5.86 15.63
C ARG A 116 5.83 -6.05 14.66
N ALA A 117 5.99 -6.95 13.68
CA ALA A 117 4.96 -7.28 12.67
C ALA A 117 3.60 -7.62 13.30
N ARG A 118 3.59 -8.42 14.38
CA ARG A 118 2.36 -8.78 15.12
C ARG A 118 1.63 -7.56 15.67
N GLY A 119 2.37 -6.54 16.15
CA GLY A 119 1.76 -5.30 16.65
C GLY A 119 1.08 -4.50 15.54
N VAL A 120 1.72 -4.41 14.36
CA VAL A 120 1.14 -3.73 13.19
C VAL A 120 -0.11 -4.47 12.70
N LEU A 121 -0.07 -5.80 12.66
CA LEU A 121 -1.20 -6.63 12.25
C LEU A 121 -2.39 -6.47 13.20
N ILE A 122 -2.16 -6.48 14.52
CA ILE A 122 -3.21 -6.26 15.53
C ILE A 122 -3.86 -4.88 15.34
N ALA A 123 -3.04 -3.82 15.12
CA ALA A 123 -3.57 -2.49 14.85
C ALA A 123 -4.46 -2.49 13.58
N GLY A 124 -3.97 -3.07 12.49
CA GLY A 124 -4.72 -3.16 11.24
C GLY A 124 -6.06 -3.91 11.40
N ILE A 125 -6.05 -5.08 12.03
CA ILE A 125 -7.27 -5.87 12.27
C ILE A 125 -8.26 -5.09 13.15
N ALA A 126 -7.78 -4.47 14.24
CA ALA A 126 -8.65 -3.69 15.13
C ALA A 126 -9.29 -2.49 14.42
N TRP A 127 -8.54 -1.82 13.53
CA TRP A 127 -9.07 -0.67 12.79
C TRP A 127 -10.00 -1.08 11.63
N ILE A 128 -9.79 -2.26 11.05
CA ILE A 128 -10.66 -2.83 10.02
C ILE A 128 -12.00 -3.32 10.61
N ALA A 129 -12.00 -3.86 11.84
CA ALA A 129 -13.16 -4.54 12.40
C ALA A 129 -14.47 -3.72 12.37
N PRO A 130 -14.51 -2.41 12.74
CA PRO A 130 -15.74 -1.62 12.62
C PRO A 130 -16.23 -1.48 11.17
N MET A 131 -15.31 -1.49 10.20
CA MET A 131 -15.65 -1.30 8.78
C MET A 131 -16.41 -2.49 8.18
N ILE A 132 -16.36 -3.67 8.83
CA ILE A 132 -17.07 -4.86 8.34
C ILE A 132 -18.57 -4.63 8.27
N ILE A 133 -19.12 -3.89 9.22
CA ILE A 133 -20.55 -3.58 9.32
C ILE A 133 -20.90 -2.13 8.95
N SER A 134 -19.90 -1.32 8.58
CA SER A 134 -20.10 0.07 8.20
C SER A 134 -20.95 0.18 6.93
N PRO A 135 -21.85 1.16 6.81
CA PRO A 135 -22.38 1.57 5.50
C PRO A 135 -21.21 1.91 4.56
N PRO A 136 -21.36 1.67 3.25
CA PRO A 136 -20.35 2.08 2.28
C PRO A 136 -20.12 3.59 2.31
N ALA A 137 -18.87 4.04 2.37
CA ALA A 137 -18.50 5.45 2.33
C ALA A 137 -17.39 5.67 1.30
N PHE A 138 -17.30 6.86 0.74
CA PHE A 138 -16.39 7.27 -0.33
C PHE A 138 -16.59 6.52 -1.66
N THR A 139 -17.64 5.72 -1.80
CA THR A 139 -17.98 4.98 -3.02
C THR A 139 -19.36 4.35 -2.91
N ARG A 140 -19.99 4.12 -4.06
CA ARG A 140 -21.23 3.35 -4.22
C ARG A 140 -21.04 2.10 -5.09
N ASP A 141 -19.79 1.71 -5.36
CA ASP A 141 -19.45 0.61 -6.28
C ASP A 141 -20.06 -0.73 -5.85
N VAL A 142 -20.18 -0.99 -4.55
CA VAL A 142 -20.77 -2.24 -4.04
C VAL A 142 -22.19 -2.46 -4.57
N PHE A 143 -22.97 -1.41 -4.77
CA PHE A 143 -24.32 -1.51 -5.34
C PHE A 143 -24.27 -1.89 -6.82
N SER A 144 -23.29 -1.37 -7.58
CA SER A 144 -23.02 -1.83 -8.94
C SER A 144 -22.68 -3.31 -8.98
N TYR A 145 -21.87 -3.78 -8.03
CA TYR A 145 -21.50 -5.21 -7.95
C TYR A 145 -22.71 -6.09 -7.68
N LEU A 146 -23.56 -5.69 -6.73
CA LEU A 146 -24.79 -6.41 -6.40
C LEU A 146 -25.76 -6.41 -7.60
N GLY A 147 -25.95 -5.25 -8.25
CA GLY A 147 -26.80 -5.15 -9.43
C GLY A 147 -26.30 -5.99 -10.60
N GLN A 148 -24.97 -6.02 -10.86
CA GLN A 148 -24.39 -6.88 -11.88
C GLN A 148 -24.54 -8.37 -11.56
N GLY A 149 -24.45 -8.74 -10.28
CA GLY A 149 -24.73 -10.09 -9.80
C GLY A 149 -26.18 -10.48 -10.04
N GLU A 150 -27.10 -9.58 -9.75
CA GLU A 150 -28.54 -9.78 -9.92
C GLU A 150 -28.93 -9.88 -11.40
N LEU A 151 -28.35 -9.05 -12.28
CA LEU A 151 -28.50 -9.23 -13.72
C LEU A 151 -28.17 -10.66 -14.14
N GLY A 152 -27.00 -11.16 -13.71
CA GLY A 152 -26.58 -12.52 -14.01
C GLY A 152 -27.49 -13.59 -13.39
N TRP A 153 -28.05 -13.34 -12.20
CA TRP A 153 -29.02 -14.23 -11.56
C TRP A 153 -30.35 -14.30 -12.31
N ARG A 154 -30.86 -13.16 -12.75
CA ARG A 154 -32.10 -13.06 -13.57
C ARG A 154 -31.91 -13.51 -15.03
N GLY A 155 -30.71 -14.01 -15.40
CA GLY A 155 -30.43 -14.51 -16.75
C GLY A 155 -30.11 -13.42 -17.78
N LEU A 156 -29.93 -12.19 -17.34
CA LEU A 156 -29.47 -11.08 -18.18
C LEU A 156 -27.95 -11.08 -18.27
N ASN A 157 -27.40 -10.63 -19.41
CA ASN A 157 -25.97 -10.55 -19.58
C ASN A 157 -25.41 -9.22 -19.02
N PRO A 158 -24.66 -9.23 -17.89
CA PRO A 158 -24.12 -8.02 -17.28
C PRO A 158 -23.05 -7.32 -18.12
N TYR A 159 -22.58 -7.95 -19.22
CA TYR A 159 -21.65 -7.37 -20.17
C TYR A 159 -22.33 -6.61 -21.32
N LEU A 160 -23.66 -6.69 -21.41
CA LEU A 160 -24.44 -6.01 -22.45
C LEU A 160 -25.34 -4.90 -21.86
N VAL A 161 -25.81 -5.07 -20.62
CA VAL A 161 -26.73 -4.13 -19.99
C VAL A 161 -26.21 -3.69 -18.62
N GLY A 162 -26.57 -2.47 -18.22
CA GLY A 162 -26.28 -1.94 -16.89
C GLY A 162 -27.40 -2.25 -15.87
N PRO A 163 -27.15 -2.05 -14.56
CA PRO A 163 -28.10 -2.37 -13.48
C PRO A 163 -29.45 -1.65 -13.56
N ASN A 164 -29.56 -0.53 -14.28
CA ASN A 164 -30.79 0.26 -14.36
C ASN A 164 -31.99 -0.53 -14.89
N VAL A 165 -31.76 -1.57 -15.69
CA VAL A 165 -32.86 -2.42 -16.24
C VAL A 165 -33.57 -3.23 -15.16
N LEU A 166 -33.01 -3.33 -13.93
CA LEU A 166 -33.62 -4.06 -12.81
C LEU A 166 -34.78 -3.29 -12.18
N GLY A 167 -34.70 -1.95 -12.11
CA GLY A 167 -35.76 -1.09 -11.58
C GLY A 167 -36.04 -1.27 -10.07
N ASP A 168 -35.09 -1.83 -9.31
CA ASP A 168 -35.23 -2.19 -7.90
C ASP A 168 -34.39 -1.31 -6.96
N ALA A 169 -34.49 -1.58 -5.63
CA ALA A 169 -33.78 -0.85 -4.60
C ALA A 169 -32.24 -0.90 -4.76
N ILE A 170 -31.71 -1.98 -5.35
CA ILE A 170 -30.27 -2.13 -5.60
C ILE A 170 -29.85 -1.17 -6.70
N SER A 171 -30.55 -1.22 -7.84
CA SER A 171 -30.26 -0.40 -9.02
C SER A 171 -30.41 1.10 -8.75
N LEU A 172 -31.36 1.51 -7.90
CA LEU A 172 -31.55 2.89 -7.48
C LEU A 172 -30.34 3.43 -6.69
N ASN A 173 -29.65 2.57 -5.93
CA ASN A 173 -28.48 2.96 -5.15
C ASN A 173 -27.17 2.92 -5.92
N VAL A 174 -27.16 2.41 -7.15
CA VAL A 174 -25.99 2.44 -8.04
C VAL A 174 -25.66 3.89 -8.42
N HIS A 175 -24.38 4.23 -8.44
CA HIS A 175 -23.94 5.55 -8.91
C HIS A 175 -24.45 5.80 -10.34
N PRO A 176 -24.98 7.00 -10.68
CA PRO A 176 -25.61 7.28 -11.98
C PRO A 176 -24.75 6.89 -13.20
N PHE A 177 -23.44 7.10 -13.13
CA PHE A 177 -22.51 6.69 -14.18
C PHE A 177 -22.54 5.19 -14.46
N TRP A 178 -22.70 4.36 -13.41
CA TRP A 178 -22.68 2.89 -13.53
C TRP A 178 -24.05 2.27 -13.77
N GLN A 179 -25.14 3.03 -13.64
CA GLN A 179 -26.50 2.50 -13.80
C GLN A 179 -26.74 1.92 -15.21
N ASN A 180 -26.21 2.57 -16.25
CA ASN A 180 -26.37 2.16 -17.63
C ASN A 180 -25.09 1.55 -18.22
N THR A 181 -24.08 1.29 -17.39
CA THR A 181 -22.76 0.83 -17.85
C THR A 181 -22.62 -0.67 -17.67
N PRO A 182 -22.27 -1.43 -18.74
CA PRO A 182 -21.93 -2.85 -18.65
C PRO A 182 -20.75 -3.11 -17.69
N ALA A 183 -20.74 -4.29 -17.10
CA ALA A 183 -19.74 -4.69 -16.11
C ALA A 183 -18.31 -4.78 -16.70
N PRO A 184 -17.33 -4.00 -16.24
CA PRO A 184 -15.96 -4.09 -16.71
C PRO A 184 -15.12 -5.14 -15.93
N TYR A 185 -15.77 -6.09 -15.28
CA TYR A 185 -15.14 -7.08 -14.40
C TYR A 185 -15.10 -8.46 -15.02
N GLY A 186 -14.08 -9.25 -14.65
CA GLY A 186 -13.92 -10.60 -15.18
C GLY A 186 -14.94 -11.59 -14.63
N PRO A 187 -15.01 -12.79 -15.27
CA PRO A 187 -16.07 -13.77 -15.04
C PRO A 187 -16.07 -14.35 -13.61
N LEU A 188 -14.93 -14.43 -12.92
CA LEU A 188 -14.88 -14.89 -11.53
C LEU A 188 -15.61 -13.92 -10.59
N PHE A 189 -15.45 -12.62 -10.83
CA PHE A 189 -16.13 -11.61 -10.01
C PHE A 189 -17.64 -11.61 -10.26
N ILE A 190 -18.07 -11.72 -11.50
CA ILE A 190 -19.50 -11.85 -11.86
C ILE A 190 -20.10 -13.12 -11.24
N LEU A 191 -19.36 -14.24 -11.23
CA LEU A 191 -19.80 -15.46 -10.56
C LEU A 191 -20.02 -15.24 -9.06
N ALA A 192 -19.06 -14.60 -8.37
CA ALA A 192 -19.18 -14.30 -6.95
C ALA A 192 -20.37 -13.37 -6.67
N ALA A 193 -20.53 -12.29 -7.44
CA ALA A 193 -21.64 -11.36 -7.32
C ALA A 193 -23.01 -12.05 -7.57
N LYS A 194 -23.07 -12.93 -8.59
CA LYS A 194 -24.26 -13.73 -8.90
C LYS A 194 -24.66 -14.67 -7.75
N ILE A 195 -23.70 -15.36 -7.14
CA ILE A 195 -23.95 -16.23 -5.98
C ILE A 195 -24.47 -15.41 -4.80
N ILE A 196 -23.88 -14.24 -4.57
CA ILE A 196 -24.35 -13.33 -3.50
C ILE A 196 -25.80 -12.90 -3.78
N ALA A 197 -26.09 -12.41 -4.99
CA ALA A 197 -27.45 -11.99 -5.36
C ALA A 197 -28.48 -13.13 -5.17
N MET A 198 -28.12 -14.35 -5.57
CA MET A 198 -28.97 -15.54 -5.37
C MET A 198 -29.28 -15.82 -3.90
N VAL A 199 -28.31 -15.57 -2.99
CA VAL A 199 -28.44 -15.85 -1.56
C VAL A 199 -29.21 -14.75 -0.83
N VAL A 200 -28.98 -13.48 -1.21
CA VAL A 200 -29.51 -12.33 -0.46
C VAL A 200 -30.87 -11.84 -0.97
N GLY A 201 -31.22 -12.12 -2.23
CA GLY A 201 -32.40 -11.53 -2.87
C GLY A 201 -32.37 -10.00 -2.76
N GLU A 202 -33.42 -9.39 -2.24
CA GLU A 202 -33.55 -7.93 -2.11
C GLU A 202 -32.93 -7.36 -0.80
N HIS A 203 -32.30 -8.19 0.05
CA HIS A 203 -31.74 -7.75 1.33
C HIS A 203 -30.42 -7.00 1.16
N LEU A 204 -30.51 -5.70 0.93
CA LEU A 204 -29.38 -4.82 0.59
C LEU A 204 -28.25 -4.85 1.64
N ILE A 205 -28.58 -4.79 2.94
CA ILE A 205 -27.58 -4.81 4.04
C ILE A 205 -26.80 -6.12 4.01
N LEU A 206 -27.52 -7.25 3.92
CA LEU A 206 -26.88 -8.58 3.85
C LEU A 206 -26.01 -8.70 2.59
N GLY A 207 -26.47 -8.17 1.44
CA GLY A 207 -25.71 -8.12 0.20
C GLY A 207 -24.37 -7.40 0.36
N VAL A 208 -24.38 -6.21 0.97
CA VAL A 208 -23.15 -5.44 1.23
C VAL A 208 -22.22 -6.19 2.17
N ILE A 209 -22.73 -6.80 3.25
CA ILE A 209 -21.92 -7.56 4.20
C ILE A 209 -21.30 -8.79 3.53
N LEU A 210 -22.10 -9.60 2.81
CA LEU A 210 -21.57 -10.80 2.13
C LEU A 210 -20.56 -10.44 1.03
N MET A 211 -20.82 -9.40 0.24
CA MET A 211 -19.85 -8.91 -0.74
C MET A 211 -18.54 -8.54 -0.05
N ARG A 212 -18.59 -7.79 1.05
CA ARG A 212 -17.41 -7.41 1.83
C ARG A 212 -16.66 -8.62 2.36
N LEU A 213 -17.35 -9.63 2.90
CA LEU A 213 -16.72 -10.84 3.40
C LEU A 213 -16.02 -11.63 2.29
N VAL A 214 -16.62 -11.74 1.11
CA VAL A 214 -16.00 -12.38 -0.06
C VAL A 214 -14.73 -11.60 -0.49
N LEU A 215 -14.79 -10.27 -0.54
CA LEU A 215 -13.63 -9.46 -0.89
C LEU A 215 -12.53 -9.53 0.17
N MET A 216 -12.87 -9.69 1.45
CA MET A 216 -11.92 -9.87 2.55
C MET A 216 -11.12 -11.18 2.48
N ILE A 217 -11.52 -12.17 1.67
CA ILE A 217 -10.66 -13.31 1.32
C ILE A 217 -9.33 -12.78 0.75
N GLY A 218 -9.38 -11.71 -0.05
CA GLY A 218 -8.20 -11.01 -0.55
C GLY A 218 -7.30 -10.45 0.56
N LEU A 219 -7.87 -9.89 1.63
CA LEU A 219 -7.11 -9.42 2.79
C LEU A 219 -6.36 -10.57 3.47
N VAL A 220 -7.02 -11.71 3.66
CA VAL A 220 -6.39 -12.90 4.25
C VAL A 220 -5.21 -13.37 3.38
N LEU A 221 -5.40 -13.41 2.06
CA LEU A 221 -4.35 -13.78 1.11
C LEU A 221 -3.18 -12.80 1.13
N VAL A 222 -3.44 -11.48 1.19
CA VAL A 222 -2.39 -10.45 1.35
C VAL A 222 -1.59 -10.70 2.62
N VAL A 223 -2.27 -10.81 3.78
CA VAL A 223 -1.62 -11.02 5.08
C VAL A 223 -0.76 -12.30 5.06
N ALA A 224 -1.26 -13.37 4.46
CA ALA A 224 -0.53 -14.64 4.32
C ALA A 224 0.67 -14.53 3.35
N ALA A 225 0.57 -13.72 2.29
CA ALA A 225 1.64 -13.58 1.29
C ALA A 225 2.79 -12.66 1.74
N LEU A 226 2.48 -11.58 2.50
CA LEU A 226 3.47 -10.56 2.86
C LEU A 226 4.73 -11.09 3.55
N PRO A 227 4.68 -12.07 4.49
CA PRO A 227 5.90 -12.61 5.11
C PRO A 227 6.85 -13.26 4.10
N GLY A 228 6.31 -14.09 3.20
CA GLY A 228 7.07 -14.75 2.15
C GLY A 228 7.63 -13.76 1.14
N LEU A 229 6.80 -12.84 0.64
CA LEU A 229 7.24 -11.78 -0.27
C LEU A 229 8.33 -10.91 0.35
N SER A 230 8.20 -10.51 1.63
CA SER A 230 9.22 -9.71 2.32
C SER A 230 10.56 -10.45 2.41
N ARG A 231 10.57 -11.77 2.62
CA ARG A 231 11.80 -12.58 2.59
C ARG A 231 12.43 -12.61 1.20
N HIS A 232 11.63 -12.79 0.15
CA HIS A 232 12.14 -12.87 -1.22
C HIS A 232 12.59 -11.52 -1.79
N LEU A 233 11.91 -10.43 -1.45
CA LEU A 233 12.20 -9.09 -1.98
C LEU A 233 13.12 -8.27 -1.07
N GLY A 234 13.44 -8.78 0.14
CA GLY A 234 14.39 -8.16 1.07
C GLY A 234 13.83 -7.00 1.89
N GLY A 235 12.52 -6.80 1.91
CA GLY A 235 11.87 -5.77 2.70
C GLY A 235 11.58 -6.18 4.15
N ARG A 236 11.03 -5.24 4.90
CA ARG A 236 10.67 -5.44 6.31
C ARG A 236 9.17 -5.70 6.43
N LEU A 237 8.79 -6.84 6.99
CA LEU A 237 7.38 -7.21 7.18
C LEU A 237 6.55 -6.16 7.94
N PRO A 238 7.05 -5.51 9.04
CA PRO A 238 6.29 -4.44 9.68
C PRO A 238 5.98 -3.26 8.76
N VAL A 239 6.90 -2.92 7.83
CA VAL A 239 6.69 -1.86 6.84
C VAL A 239 5.61 -2.27 5.83
N ALA A 240 5.66 -3.50 5.32
CA ALA A 240 4.68 -4.01 4.38
C ALA A 240 3.27 -4.05 4.99
N LEU A 241 3.14 -4.56 6.23
CA LEU A 241 1.88 -4.58 6.97
C LEU A 241 1.35 -3.16 7.25
N TRP A 242 2.24 -2.21 7.58
CA TRP A 242 1.85 -0.82 7.83
C TRP A 242 1.35 -0.13 6.57
N LEU A 243 2.08 -0.27 5.43
CA LEU A 243 1.72 0.37 4.17
C LEU A 243 0.45 -0.21 3.53
N VAL A 244 0.19 -1.53 3.73
CA VAL A 244 -0.91 -2.22 3.04
C VAL A 244 -2.06 -2.51 4.00
N VAL A 245 -1.82 -3.25 5.10
CA VAL A 245 -2.90 -3.77 5.94
C VAL A 245 -3.45 -2.73 6.93
N ALA A 246 -2.56 -1.99 7.62
CA ALA A 246 -2.96 -0.96 8.57
C ALA A 246 -3.18 0.42 7.90
N SER A 247 -3.06 0.51 6.60
CA SER A 247 -3.25 1.75 5.84
C SER A 247 -4.70 2.24 5.92
N PRO A 248 -4.93 3.56 6.07
CA PRO A 248 -6.27 4.14 5.92
C PRO A 248 -6.93 3.79 4.58
N MET A 249 -6.14 3.61 3.52
CA MET A 249 -6.61 3.14 2.21
C MET A 249 -7.26 1.75 2.29
N MET A 250 -6.64 0.82 3.03
CA MET A 250 -7.21 -0.50 3.28
C MET A 250 -8.48 -0.40 4.11
N VAL A 251 -8.42 0.34 5.21
CA VAL A 251 -9.54 0.44 6.18
C VAL A 251 -10.76 1.11 5.54
N ILE A 252 -10.56 2.25 4.88
CA ILE A 252 -11.66 3.10 4.38
C ILE A 252 -12.11 2.64 2.99
N HIS A 253 -11.20 2.57 2.01
CA HIS A 253 -11.60 2.29 0.63
C HIS A 253 -11.73 0.80 0.31
N LEU A 254 -10.77 -0.05 0.74
CA LEU A 254 -10.84 -1.46 0.34
C LEU A 254 -11.83 -2.29 1.16
N VAL A 255 -11.98 -1.98 2.45
CA VAL A 255 -12.93 -2.69 3.34
C VAL A 255 -14.18 -1.86 3.60
N GLY A 256 -14.06 -0.60 3.99
CA GLY A 256 -15.20 0.29 4.25
C GLY A 256 -16.04 0.53 3.01
N GLY A 257 -15.43 0.98 1.92
CA GLY A 257 -16.01 0.98 0.58
C GLY A 257 -15.61 -0.29 -0.17
N PRO A 258 -16.35 -1.40 -0.05
CA PRO A 258 -15.86 -2.72 -0.45
C PRO A 258 -15.55 -2.78 -1.96
N HIS A 259 -14.25 -2.65 -2.30
CA HIS A 259 -13.79 -2.71 -3.68
C HIS A 259 -13.24 -4.10 -4.03
N ASN A 260 -13.58 -4.59 -5.21
CA ASN A 260 -13.13 -5.89 -5.72
C ASN A 260 -11.61 -5.97 -5.91
N ASP A 261 -10.95 -4.82 -5.93
CA ASP A 261 -9.50 -4.69 -5.90
C ASP A 261 -8.87 -5.46 -4.72
N LEU A 262 -9.54 -5.54 -3.58
CA LEU A 262 -9.05 -6.26 -2.41
C LEU A 262 -8.85 -7.76 -2.71
N LEU A 263 -9.83 -8.39 -3.34
CA LEU A 263 -9.73 -9.79 -3.74
C LEU A 263 -8.65 -9.97 -4.82
N MET A 264 -8.62 -9.07 -5.79
CA MET A 264 -7.64 -9.08 -6.88
C MET A 264 -6.21 -8.99 -6.34
N ILE A 265 -5.88 -8.02 -5.47
CA ILE A 265 -4.52 -7.87 -4.92
C ILE A 265 -4.11 -9.03 -4.02
N GLY A 266 -5.07 -9.67 -3.33
CA GLY A 266 -4.81 -10.86 -2.54
C GLY A 266 -4.38 -12.05 -3.39
N LEU A 267 -5.13 -12.33 -4.45
CA LEU A 267 -4.81 -13.36 -5.43
C LEU A 267 -3.49 -13.08 -6.14
N LEU A 268 -3.25 -11.83 -6.52
CA LEU A 268 -2.01 -11.37 -7.13
C LEU A 268 -0.80 -11.59 -6.20
N ALA A 269 -0.87 -11.11 -4.95
CA ALA A 269 0.24 -11.20 -3.99
C ALA A 269 0.57 -12.66 -3.67
N MET A 270 -0.45 -13.48 -3.39
CA MET A 270 -0.25 -14.90 -3.13
C MET A 270 0.27 -15.63 -4.37
N GLY A 271 -0.24 -15.31 -5.55
CA GLY A 271 0.24 -15.88 -6.81
C GLY A 271 1.71 -15.54 -7.06
N CYS A 272 2.14 -14.29 -6.86
CA CYS A 272 3.54 -13.87 -6.94
C CYS A 272 4.42 -14.66 -5.96
N LEU A 273 3.97 -14.85 -4.72
CA LEU A 273 4.69 -15.64 -3.71
C LEU A 273 4.86 -17.09 -4.18
N LEU A 274 3.79 -17.75 -4.60
CA LEU A 274 3.85 -19.15 -5.04
C LEU A 274 4.79 -19.35 -6.24
N VAL A 275 4.80 -18.39 -7.19
CA VAL A 275 5.77 -18.43 -8.30
C VAL A 275 7.20 -18.33 -7.77
N LEU A 276 7.49 -17.45 -6.81
CA LEU A 276 8.80 -17.34 -6.18
C LEU A 276 9.17 -18.63 -5.41
N GLU A 277 8.22 -19.30 -4.79
CA GLU A 277 8.36 -20.59 -4.10
C GLU A 277 8.37 -21.81 -5.03
N ARG A 278 8.58 -21.62 -6.35
CA ARG A 278 8.64 -22.67 -7.39
C ARG A 278 7.31 -23.38 -7.67
N LYS A 279 6.20 -22.95 -7.11
CA LYS A 279 4.86 -23.47 -7.39
C LYS A 279 4.24 -22.71 -8.58
N HIS A 280 4.90 -22.82 -9.75
CA HIS A 280 4.62 -21.96 -10.91
C HIS A 280 3.17 -22.06 -11.39
N VAL A 281 2.65 -23.28 -11.60
CA VAL A 281 1.28 -23.50 -12.09
C VAL A 281 0.27 -22.88 -11.11
N ALA A 282 0.36 -23.21 -9.82
CA ALA A 282 -0.56 -22.66 -8.82
C ALA A 282 -0.47 -21.14 -8.72
N GLY A 283 0.75 -20.58 -8.74
CA GLY A 283 0.96 -19.14 -8.67
C GLY A 283 0.41 -18.42 -9.90
N MET A 284 0.65 -18.92 -11.11
CA MET A 284 0.10 -18.36 -12.35
C MET A 284 -1.42 -18.47 -12.39
N SER A 285 -1.99 -19.59 -11.92
CA SER A 285 -3.44 -19.76 -11.80
C SER A 285 -4.07 -18.74 -10.86
N LEU A 286 -3.45 -18.48 -9.69
CA LEU A 286 -3.96 -17.45 -8.75
C LEU A 286 -3.91 -16.05 -9.36
N VAL A 287 -2.83 -15.67 -10.04
CA VAL A 287 -2.77 -14.37 -10.72
C VAL A 287 -3.82 -14.29 -11.83
N THR A 288 -4.05 -15.39 -12.55
CA THR A 288 -5.10 -15.46 -13.56
C THR A 288 -6.51 -15.37 -12.96
N LEU A 289 -6.76 -15.99 -11.80
CA LEU A 289 -7.99 -15.78 -11.04
C LEU A 289 -8.13 -14.31 -10.60
N GLY A 290 -7.04 -13.67 -10.17
CA GLY A 290 -7.01 -12.22 -9.93
C GLY A 290 -7.38 -11.41 -11.17
N MET A 291 -6.88 -11.80 -12.35
CA MET A 291 -7.25 -11.21 -13.64
C MET A 291 -8.72 -11.48 -13.99
N ALA A 292 -9.27 -12.65 -13.60
CA ALA A 292 -10.68 -12.98 -13.76
C ALA A 292 -11.60 -12.27 -12.74
N VAL A 293 -11.03 -11.59 -11.73
CA VAL A 293 -11.72 -10.58 -10.91
C VAL A 293 -11.60 -9.22 -11.59
N LYS A 294 -10.39 -8.78 -11.89
CA LYS A 294 -10.09 -7.48 -12.50
C LYS A 294 -8.87 -7.61 -13.43
N ALA A 295 -9.04 -7.21 -14.67
CA ALA A 295 -8.05 -7.41 -15.75
C ALA A 295 -6.64 -6.94 -15.40
N THR A 296 -6.50 -5.94 -14.54
CA THR A 296 -5.25 -5.32 -14.14
C THR A 296 -4.24 -6.30 -13.55
N ALA A 297 -4.69 -7.35 -12.82
CA ALA A 297 -3.78 -8.37 -12.30
C ALA A 297 -2.98 -9.07 -13.40
N GLY A 298 -3.55 -9.16 -14.62
CA GLY A 298 -2.90 -9.75 -15.79
C GLY A 298 -1.58 -9.08 -16.19
N VAL A 299 -1.39 -7.81 -15.82
CA VAL A 299 -0.13 -7.07 -16.05
C VAL A 299 1.07 -7.78 -15.41
N ALA A 300 0.87 -8.54 -14.33
CA ALA A 300 1.95 -9.26 -13.67
C ALA A 300 2.37 -10.55 -14.41
N LEU A 301 1.48 -11.17 -15.18
CA LEU A 301 1.75 -12.47 -15.83
C LEU A 301 3.00 -12.49 -16.71
N PRO A 302 3.24 -11.51 -17.60
CA PRO A 302 4.46 -11.46 -18.42
C PRO A 302 5.75 -11.37 -17.60
N PHE A 303 5.70 -10.79 -16.41
CA PHE A 303 6.85 -10.69 -15.51
C PHE A 303 7.10 -12.02 -14.79
N LEU A 304 6.06 -12.68 -14.32
CA LEU A 304 6.13 -13.98 -13.65
C LEU A 304 6.57 -15.09 -14.62
N MET A 305 6.23 -14.96 -15.89
CA MET A 305 6.71 -15.83 -16.96
C MET A 305 8.25 -15.83 -17.02
N TRP A 306 8.93 -14.68 -16.82
CA TRP A 306 10.39 -14.64 -16.73
C TRP A 306 10.93 -15.40 -15.51
N VAL A 307 10.21 -15.34 -14.36
CA VAL A 307 10.58 -16.13 -13.18
C VAL A 307 10.52 -17.62 -13.49
N TRP A 308 9.49 -18.06 -14.19
CA TRP A 308 9.33 -19.44 -14.60
C TRP A 308 10.37 -19.86 -15.65
N ALA A 309 10.54 -19.07 -16.71
CA ALA A 309 11.51 -19.31 -17.76
C ALA A 309 12.97 -19.43 -17.23
N ALA A 310 13.35 -18.60 -16.26
CA ALA A 310 14.67 -18.63 -15.65
C ALA A 310 14.98 -19.94 -14.90
N ARG A 311 13.95 -20.72 -14.56
CA ARG A 311 14.06 -21.99 -13.83
C ARG A 311 13.90 -23.23 -14.72
N MET A 312 13.69 -23.03 -16.02
CA MET A 312 13.61 -24.12 -17.00
C MET A 312 14.99 -24.40 -17.61
N GLU A 313 15.21 -25.64 -18.04
CA GLU A 313 16.41 -26.04 -18.77
C GLU A 313 16.31 -25.76 -20.27
N GLY A 314 17.46 -25.53 -20.92
CA GLY A 314 17.58 -25.32 -22.35
C GLY A 314 18.03 -23.91 -22.73
N SER A 315 18.05 -23.62 -24.05
CA SER A 315 18.39 -22.28 -24.55
C SER A 315 17.38 -21.22 -24.11
N PHE A 316 17.81 -19.97 -24.00
CA PHE A 316 16.99 -18.83 -23.61
C PHE A 316 15.65 -18.76 -24.37
N LYS A 317 15.71 -18.87 -25.70
CA LYS A 317 14.53 -18.84 -26.58
C LYS A 317 13.56 -19.99 -26.27
N ARG A 318 14.07 -21.23 -26.10
CA ARG A 318 13.24 -22.41 -25.82
C ARG A 318 12.55 -22.31 -24.47
N ARG A 319 13.26 -21.86 -23.42
CA ARG A 319 12.71 -21.66 -22.07
C ARG A 319 11.59 -20.61 -22.08
N PHE A 320 11.85 -19.50 -22.77
CA PHE A 320 10.86 -18.41 -22.88
C PHE A 320 9.60 -18.88 -23.59
N VAL A 321 9.71 -19.53 -24.75
CA VAL A 321 8.56 -20.03 -25.50
C VAL A 321 7.75 -21.04 -24.68
N ARG A 322 8.41 -21.95 -23.95
CA ARG A 322 7.74 -22.90 -23.08
C ARG A 322 6.98 -22.21 -21.94
N ALA A 323 7.60 -21.23 -21.29
CA ALA A 323 6.95 -20.47 -20.23
C ALA A 323 5.75 -19.66 -20.76
N CYS A 324 5.87 -19.07 -21.96
CA CYS A 324 4.76 -18.41 -22.65
C CYS A 324 3.61 -19.38 -22.91
N ALA A 325 3.88 -20.50 -23.53
CA ALA A 325 2.85 -21.49 -23.90
C ALA A 325 2.13 -22.03 -22.64
N ALA A 326 2.89 -22.34 -21.58
CA ALA A 326 2.33 -22.80 -20.31
C ALA A 326 1.47 -21.71 -19.65
N THR A 327 1.92 -20.44 -19.66
CA THR A 327 1.16 -19.30 -19.11
C THR A 327 -0.14 -19.09 -19.89
N ILE A 328 -0.07 -19.07 -21.22
CA ILE A 328 -1.25 -18.91 -22.08
C ILE A 328 -2.23 -20.07 -21.85
N GLY A 329 -1.74 -21.29 -21.77
CA GLY A 329 -2.57 -22.48 -21.48
C GLY A 329 -3.30 -22.34 -20.15
N ILE A 330 -2.62 -21.88 -19.08
CA ILE A 330 -3.23 -21.64 -17.77
C ILE A 330 -4.30 -20.55 -17.87
N VAL A 331 -3.98 -19.42 -18.53
CA VAL A 331 -4.94 -18.32 -18.72
C VAL A 331 -6.20 -18.83 -19.42
N ILE A 332 -6.05 -19.58 -20.52
CA ILE A 332 -7.20 -20.12 -21.28
C ILE A 332 -8.03 -21.05 -20.38
N VAL A 333 -7.41 -22.00 -19.70
CA VAL A 333 -8.14 -22.97 -18.86
C VAL A 333 -8.87 -22.29 -17.70
N VAL A 334 -8.21 -21.38 -16.99
CA VAL A 334 -8.80 -20.68 -15.84
C VAL A 334 -9.95 -19.76 -16.30
N PHE A 335 -9.73 -18.96 -17.36
CA PHE A 335 -10.80 -18.10 -17.88
C PHE A 335 -11.97 -18.89 -18.44
N ALA A 336 -11.71 -19.94 -19.22
CA ALA A 336 -12.77 -20.80 -19.73
C ALA A 336 -13.58 -21.39 -18.58
N GLY A 337 -12.91 -21.92 -17.53
CA GLY A 337 -13.58 -22.42 -16.34
C GLY A 337 -14.46 -21.37 -15.66
N CYS A 338 -13.93 -20.18 -15.40
CA CYS A 338 -14.68 -19.08 -14.77
C CYS A 338 -15.86 -18.63 -15.64
N THR A 339 -15.66 -18.48 -16.94
CA THR A 339 -16.67 -18.05 -17.92
C THR A 339 -17.83 -19.05 -18.00
N LEU A 340 -17.52 -20.33 -18.09
CA LEU A 340 -18.52 -21.42 -18.12
C LEU A 340 -19.31 -21.49 -16.79
N LEU A 341 -18.64 -21.39 -15.63
CA LEU A 341 -19.29 -21.41 -14.33
C LEU A 341 -20.19 -20.19 -14.10
N ALA A 342 -19.74 -19.02 -14.52
CA ALA A 342 -20.53 -17.79 -14.42
C ALA A 342 -21.69 -17.76 -15.45
N ARG A 343 -21.62 -18.56 -16.49
CA ARG A 343 -22.54 -18.57 -17.65
C ARG A 343 -22.62 -17.19 -18.32
N VAL A 344 -21.46 -16.61 -18.59
CA VAL A 344 -21.30 -15.33 -19.29
C VAL A 344 -20.44 -15.54 -20.55
N ASP A 345 -20.34 -14.50 -21.38
CA ASP A 345 -19.46 -14.48 -22.54
C ASP A 345 -18.14 -13.70 -22.28
N LEU A 346 -17.43 -13.35 -23.34
CA LEU A 346 -16.20 -12.55 -23.28
C LEU A 346 -16.46 -11.04 -23.41
N GLY A 347 -17.70 -10.58 -23.25
CA GLY A 347 -18.12 -9.19 -23.38
C GLY A 347 -17.41 -8.22 -22.43
N TRP A 348 -16.87 -8.72 -21.31
CA TRP A 348 -16.06 -7.93 -20.39
C TRP A 348 -14.87 -7.24 -21.08
N ILE A 349 -14.30 -7.84 -22.15
CA ILE A 349 -13.18 -7.26 -22.91
C ILE A 349 -13.61 -5.93 -23.55
N GLY A 350 -14.80 -5.89 -24.15
CA GLY A 350 -15.39 -4.66 -24.69
C GLY A 350 -15.74 -3.65 -23.61
N ALA A 351 -16.24 -4.12 -22.46
CA ALA A 351 -16.63 -3.30 -21.32
C ALA A 351 -15.43 -2.62 -20.62
N LEU A 352 -14.19 -3.08 -20.83
CA LEU A 352 -12.98 -2.41 -20.32
C LEU A 352 -12.79 -0.98 -20.83
N LYS A 353 -13.50 -0.58 -21.89
CA LYS A 353 -13.49 0.80 -22.39
C LYS A 353 -14.33 1.75 -21.52
N ALA A 354 -15.30 1.24 -20.76
CA ALA A 354 -16.22 2.07 -19.99
C ALA A 354 -15.53 2.91 -18.90
N PRO A 355 -14.60 2.39 -18.08
CA PRO A 355 -13.88 3.21 -17.11
C PRO A 355 -13.07 4.36 -17.74
N GLN A 356 -12.64 4.22 -19.00
CA GLN A 356 -11.88 5.26 -19.70
C GLN A 356 -12.72 6.52 -19.99
N LEU A 357 -14.04 6.40 -19.94
CA LEU A 357 -14.96 7.55 -20.08
C LEU A 357 -14.95 8.46 -18.85
N ILE A 358 -14.47 7.96 -17.71
CA ILE A 358 -14.34 8.76 -16.49
C ILE A 358 -13.23 9.79 -16.69
N VAL A 359 -13.59 11.05 -16.49
CA VAL A 359 -12.64 12.15 -16.47
C VAL A 359 -12.43 12.56 -15.03
N ASN A 360 -11.27 12.26 -14.48
CA ASN A 360 -10.90 12.73 -13.16
C ASN A 360 -9.50 13.37 -13.16
N TRP A 361 -9.33 14.40 -12.35
CA TRP A 361 -8.09 15.17 -12.23
C TRP A 361 -6.97 14.41 -11.50
N VAL A 362 -7.31 13.35 -10.78
CA VAL A 362 -6.35 12.50 -10.06
C VAL A 362 -5.48 11.69 -11.02
N ASN A 363 -6.05 11.36 -12.19
CA ASN A 363 -5.28 10.72 -13.25
C ASN A 363 -4.28 11.71 -13.84
N LEU A 364 -2.99 11.38 -13.77
CA LEU A 364 -1.91 12.30 -14.15
C LEU A 364 -2.06 12.82 -15.59
N PRO A 365 -2.25 12.00 -16.63
CA PRO A 365 -2.47 12.51 -17.99
C PRO A 365 -3.70 13.41 -18.10
N THR A 366 -4.83 13.00 -17.52
CA THR A 366 -6.07 13.79 -17.54
C THR A 366 -5.90 15.12 -16.82
N GLY A 367 -5.30 15.11 -15.61
CA GLY A 367 -5.06 16.32 -14.84
C GLY A 367 -4.14 17.33 -15.56
N VAL A 368 -3.13 16.84 -16.28
CA VAL A 368 -2.28 17.69 -17.14
C VAL A 368 -3.09 18.30 -18.28
N GLY A 369 -3.95 17.50 -18.94
CA GLY A 369 -4.83 18.00 -20.00
C GLY A 369 -5.81 19.07 -19.53
N GLU A 370 -6.42 18.84 -18.36
CA GLU A 370 -7.32 19.80 -17.70
C GLU A 370 -6.60 21.12 -17.33
N LEU A 371 -5.37 21.00 -16.80
CA LEU A 371 -4.56 22.18 -16.47
C LEU A 371 -4.20 22.97 -17.73
N LEU A 372 -3.76 22.31 -18.79
CA LEU A 372 -3.45 22.95 -20.07
C LEU A 372 -4.69 23.65 -20.66
N HIS A 373 -5.84 22.94 -20.70
CA HIS A 373 -7.10 23.54 -21.10
C HIS A 373 -7.44 24.78 -20.27
N SER A 374 -7.34 24.69 -18.93
CA SER A 374 -7.66 25.80 -18.04
C SER A 374 -6.77 27.03 -18.31
N ILE A 375 -5.48 26.84 -18.57
CA ILE A 375 -4.55 27.91 -18.92
C ILE A 375 -4.91 28.56 -20.25
N VAL A 376 -5.15 27.77 -21.30
CA VAL A 376 -5.47 28.29 -22.63
C VAL A 376 -6.83 28.98 -22.64
N ASN A 377 -7.81 28.46 -21.90
CA ASN A 377 -9.15 29.02 -21.77
C ASN A 377 -9.17 30.42 -21.12
N LEU A 378 -8.08 30.84 -20.42
CA LEU A 378 -7.92 32.20 -19.93
C LEU A 378 -7.78 33.23 -21.07
N PHE A 379 -7.33 32.82 -22.24
CA PHE A 379 -7.11 33.67 -23.41
C PHE A 379 -8.28 33.64 -24.39
N GLY A 380 -9.26 32.76 -24.20
CA GLY A 380 -10.48 32.66 -24.99
C GLY A 380 -11.10 31.26 -24.88
N PRO A 381 -12.41 31.12 -25.11
CA PRO A 381 -13.10 29.85 -24.96
C PRO A 381 -12.59 28.82 -25.98
N VAL A 382 -12.10 27.69 -25.48
CA VAL A 382 -11.59 26.55 -26.28
C VAL A 382 -12.23 25.25 -25.83
N SER A 383 -12.33 24.28 -26.75
CA SER A 383 -12.80 22.94 -26.39
C SER A 383 -11.78 22.22 -25.48
N ARG A 384 -12.28 21.50 -24.50
CA ARG A 384 -11.50 20.70 -23.54
C ARG A 384 -10.94 19.41 -24.16
N ASP A 385 -11.73 18.74 -25.00
CA ASP A 385 -11.46 17.37 -25.47
C ASP A 385 -10.10 17.19 -26.16
N PRO A 386 -9.62 18.12 -27.01
CA PRO A 386 -8.31 17.97 -27.64
C PRO A 386 -7.16 17.87 -26.63
N PHE A 387 -7.21 18.66 -25.53
CA PHE A 387 -6.16 18.66 -24.49
C PHE A 387 -6.13 17.35 -23.72
N THR A 388 -7.30 16.89 -23.27
CA THR A 388 -7.41 15.64 -22.50
C THR A 388 -7.10 14.42 -23.36
N THR A 389 -7.53 14.39 -24.63
CA THR A 389 -7.21 13.29 -25.56
C THR A 389 -5.71 13.23 -25.81
N MET A 390 -5.09 14.35 -26.21
CA MET A 390 -3.65 14.40 -26.47
C MET A 390 -2.82 13.95 -25.27
N THR A 391 -3.13 14.42 -24.07
CA THR A 391 -2.36 14.07 -22.89
C THR A 391 -2.59 12.61 -22.44
N ARG A 392 -3.78 12.05 -22.65
CA ARG A 392 -4.07 10.63 -22.44
C ARG A 392 -3.33 9.74 -23.43
N ASP A 393 -3.31 10.09 -24.72
CA ASP A 393 -2.56 9.35 -25.74
C ASP A 393 -1.06 9.35 -25.42
N LEU A 394 -0.51 10.50 -25.03
CA LEU A 394 0.88 10.59 -24.56
C LEU A 394 1.11 9.76 -23.29
N GLY A 395 0.15 9.76 -22.37
CA GLY A 395 0.15 8.93 -21.17
C GLY A 395 0.18 7.43 -21.48
N ASP A 396 -0.61 6.98 -22.47
CA ASP A 396 -0.65 5.59 -22.90
C ASP A 396 0.66 5.17 -23.57
N VAL A 397 1.26 6.03 -24.41
CA VAL A 397 2.60 5.79 -24.98
C VAL A 397 3.65 5.70 -23.88
N LEU A 398 3.64 6.63 -22.91
CA LEU A 398 4.57 6.62 -21.77
C LEU A 398 4.38 5.35 -20.93
N LEU A 399 3.13 4.95 -20.68
CA LEU A 399 2.80 3.73 -19.96
C LEU A 399 3.37 2.50 -20.67
N ALA A 400 3.14 2.39 -21.99
CA ALA A 400 3.67 1.29 -22.80
C ALA A 400 5.21 1.23 -22.71
N VAL A 401 5.90 2.36 -22.86
CA VAL A 401 7.37 2.45 -22.73
C VAL A 401 7.84 2.01 -21.34
N ILE A 402 7.19 2.49 -20.28
CA ILE A 402 7.53 2.11 -18.89
C ILE A 402 7.33 0.60 -18.70
N VAL A 403 6.17 0.06 -19.07
CA VAL A 403 5.85 -1.37 -18.89
C VAL A 403 6.83 -2.24 -19.68
N LEU A 404 7.09 -1.94 -20.94
CA LEU A 404 8.04 -2.68 -21.77
C LEU A 404 9.47 -2.60 -21.21
N ARG A 405 9.90 -1.42 -20.73
CA ARG A 405 11.21 -1.27 -20.07
C ARG A 405 11.30 -2.09 -18.78
N GLN A 406 10.26 -2.07 -17.93
CA GLN A 406 10.24 -2.88 -16.72
C GLN A 406 10.24 -4.36 -17.06
N TRP A 407 9.44 -4.79 -18.03
CA TRP A 407 9.38 -6.16 -18.49
C TRP A 407 10.73 -6.66 -19.03
N TRP A 408 11.43 -5.85 -19.85
CA TRP A 408 12.75 -6.21 -20.34
C TRP A 408 13.79 -6.31 -19.21
N LYS A 409 13.73 -5.41 -18.22
CA LYS A 409 14.58 -5.49 -17.03
C LYS A 409 14.28 -6.73 -16.17
N ALA A 410 13.07 -7.27 -16.23
CA ALA A 410 12.66 -8.47 -15.53
C ALA A 410 13.17 -9.78 -16.16
N ARG A 411 13.79 -9.75 -17.36
CA ARG A 411 14.14 -10.94 -18.16
C ARG A 411 15.07 -11.95 -17.47
N HIS A 412 15.76 -11.54 -16.41
CA HIS A 412 16.60 -12.43 -15.60
C HIS A 412 15.80 -13.21 -14.54
N GLY A 413 14.50 -12.93 -14.40
CA GLY A 413 13.61 -13.64 -13.46
C GLY A 413 13.85 -13.25 -11.99
N GLY A 414 13.55 -14.19 -11.09
CA GLY A 414 13.74 -14.03 -9.65
C GLY A 414 12.84 -12.98 -9.00
N SER A 415 13.24 -12.53 -7.82
CA SER A 415 12.51 -11.50 -7.05
C SER A 415 12.49 -10.13 -7.74
N GLU A 416 13.51 -9.85 -8.57
CA GLU A 416 13.55 -8.61 -9.34
C GLU A 416 12.42 -8.55 -10.37
N ALA A 417 12.07 -9.66 -11.02
CA ALA A 417 10.94 -9.68 -11.94
C ALA A 417 9.61 -9.35 -11.24
N VAL A 418 9.39 -9.88 -10.04
CA VAL A 418 8.21 -9.56 -9.23
C VAL A 418 8.21 -8.10 -8.81
N ARG A 419 9.36 -7.54 -8.41
CA ARG A 419 9.48 -6.11 -8.10
C ARG A 419 9.15 -5.25 -9.31
N ARG A 420 9.61 -5.63 -10.52
CA ARG A 420 9.31 -4.93 -11.78
C ARG A 420 7.83 -4.99 -12.14
N ALA A 421 7.15 -6.11 -11.85
CA ALA A 421 5.69 -6.21 -11.96
C ALA A 421 4.98 -5.19 -11.05
N GLY A 422 5.45 -5.03 -9.81
CA GLY A 422 4.93 -4.02 -8.89
C GLY A 422 5.07 -2.58 -9.43
N PHE A 423 6.21 -2.24 -10.05
CA PHE A 423 6.38 -0.93 -10.69
C PHE A 423 5.50 -0.75 -11.93
N ALA A 424 5.31 -1.80 -12.73
CA ALA A 424 4.40 -1.76 -13.88
C ALA A 424 2.95 -1.54 -13.46
N LEU A 425 2.48 -2.25 -12.41
CA LEU A 425 1.14 -2.07 -11.83
C LEU A 425 0.94 -0.66 -11.27
N LEU A 426 1.97 -0.09 -10.62
CA LEU A 426 1.90 1.29 -10.13
C LEU A 426 1.84 2.29 -11.29
N ALA A 427 2.60 2.06 -12.37
CA ALA A 427 2.53 2.89 -13.57
C ALA A 427 1.13 2.83 -14.23
N VAL A 428 0.53 1.64 -14.31
CA VAL A 428 -0.86 1.47 -14.78
C VAL A 428 -1.81 2.28 -13.91
N ALA A 429 -1.70 2.19 -12.58
CA ALA A 429 -2.57 2.92 -11.66
C ALA A 429 -2.51 4.45 -11.80
N ILE A 430 -1.35 5.00 -12.20
CA ILE A 430 -1.12 6.45 -12.30
C ILE A 430 -1.42 6.99 -13.69
N LEU A 431 -1.09 6.22 -14.73
CA LEU A 431 -1.12 6.70 -16.12
C LEU A 431 -2.35 6.25 -16.91
N SER A 432 -2.96 5.10 -16.54
CA SER A 432 -4.18 4.64 -17.23
C SER A 432 -5.43 5.31 -16.62
N PRO A 433 -6.30 5.92 -17.42
CA PRO A 433 -7.54 6.51 -16.89
C PRO A 433 -8.59 5.45 -16.54
N PRO A 434 -9.39 5.70 -15.48
CA PRO A 434 -9.19 6.71 -14.44
C PRO A 434 -8.15 6.28 -13.41
N THR A 435 -7.64 7.24 -12.61
CA THR A 435 -6.90 6.92 -11.38
C THR A 435 -7.85 7.07 -10.19
N LEU A 436 -8.11 5.95 -9.51
CA LEU A 436 -8.93 5.94 -8.30
C LEU A 436 -8.04 5.67 -7.07
N PRO A 437 -8.40 6.18 -5.88
CA PRO A 437 -7.54 6.12 -4.70
C PRO A 437 -6.96 4.72 -4.42
N TRP A 438 -7.79 3.70 -4.48
CA TRP A 438 -7.42 2.33 -4.17
C TRP A 438 -6.54 1.65 -5.23
N TYR A 439 -6.40 2.21 -6.45
CA TYR A 439 -5.56 1.62 -7.51
C TYR A 439 -4.07 1.58 -7.15
N LEU A 440 -3.59 2.52 -6.32
CA LEU A 440 -2.19 2.48 -5.87
C LEU A 440 -1.87 1.20 -5.09
N THR A 441 -2.86 0.54 -4.50
CA THR A 441 -2.67 -0.72 -3.78
C THR A 441 -2.21 -1.87 -4.69
N TRP A 442 -2.47 -1.81 -5.99
CA TRP A 442 -2.04 -2.84 -6.96
C TRP A 442 -0.52 -3.02 -6.96
N GLY A 443 0.21 -1.91 -7.10
CA GLY A 443 1.67 -1.93 -7.04
C GLY A 443 2.20 -2.04 -5.61
N LEU A 444 1.57 -1.37 -4.64
CA LEU A 444 2.01 -1.35 -3.25
C LEU A 444 1.91 -2.70 -2.56
N ALA A 445 0.95 -3.57 -2.92
CA ALA A 445 0.85 -4.92 -2.39
C ALA A 445 2.16 -5.72 -2.59
N ILE A 446 2.88 -5.46 -3.68
CA ILE A 446 4.17 -6.07 -3.99
C ILE A 446 5.33 -5.20 -3.49
N LEU A 447 5.34 -3.90 -3.86
CA LEU A 447 6.48 -3.01 -3.60
C LEU A 447 6.70 -2.74 -2.11
N SER A 448 5.65 -2.80 -1.27
CA SER A 448 5.77 -2.65 0.19
C SER A 448 6.73 -3.67 0.81
N THR A 449 6.88 -4.83 0.18
CA THR A 449 7.77 -5.93 0.61
C THR A 449 9.22 -5.78 0.14
N SER A 450 9.55 -4.68 -0.55
CA SER A 450 10.92 -4.32 -0.96
C SER A 450 11.60 -3.42 0.08
N PRO A 451 12.93 -3.22 0.02
CA PRO A 451 13.62 -2.24 0.85
C PRO A 451 13.17 -0.81 0.55
N TRP A 452 12.84 -0.04 1.59
CA TRP A 452 12.44 1.35 1.50
C TRP A 452 13.40 2.26 2.26
N ARG A 453 13.69 3.44 1.69
CA ARG A 453 14.34 4.54 2.41
C ARG A 453 13.25 5.35 3.15
N ASN A 454 13.55 5.84 4.34
CA ASN A 454 12.57 6.57 5.18
C ASN A 454 11.91 7.76 4.47
N ARG A 455 12.65 8.49 3.62
CA ARG A 455 12.09 9.60 2.83
C ARG A 455 10.97 9.15 1.88
N TRP A 456 11.12 7.98 1.26
CA TRP A 456 10.11 7.45 0.35
C TRP A 456 8.91 6.87 1.10
N LEU A 457 9.12 6.31 2.30
CA LEU A 457 8.01 5.91 3.19
C LEU A 457 7.20 7.14 3.63
N ALA A 458 7.87 8.23 3.99
CA ALA A 458 7.23 9.47 4.37
C ALA A 458 6.44 10.07 3.18
N ALA A 459 7.05 10.12 1.99
CA ALA A 459 6.39 10.59 0.78
C ALA A 459 5.17 9.72 0.43
N SER A 460 5.29 8.39 0.51
CA SER A 460 4.15 7.47 0.26
C SER A 460 3.02 7.70 1.26
N ALA A 461 3.32 8.03 2.52
CA ALA A 461 2.31 8.36 3.51
C ALA A 461 1.58 9.67 3.16
N GLY A 462 2.29 10.70 2.72
CA GLY A 462 1.68 11.96 2.27
C GLY A 462 0.79 11.74 1.03
N VAL A 463 1.30 11.01 0.04
CA VAL A 463 0.53 10.66 -1.17
C VAL A 463 -0.72 9.86 -0.80
N ALA A 464 -0.62 8.88 0.11
CA ALA A 464 -1.77 8.11 0.55
C ALA A 464 -2.85 8.98 1.20
N VAL A 465 -2.46 9.98 2.01
CA VAL A 465 -3.42 10.94 2.61
C VAL A 465 -4.02 11.86 1.56
N LEU A 466 -3.20 12.35 0.61
CA LEU A 466 -3.68 13.19 -0.50
C LEU A 466 -4.81 12.48 -1.25
N ILE A 467 -4.53 11.30 -1.78
CA ILE A 467 -5.50 10.58 -2.62
C ILE A 467 -6.66 9.98 -1.82
N LEU A 468 -6.48 9.70 -0.51
CA LEU A 468 -7.56 9.26 0.38
C LEU A 468 -8.69 10.29 0.44
N LEU A 469 -8.35 11.58 0.42
CA LEU A 469 -9.26 12.69 0.66
C LEU A 469 -9.66 13.46 -0.61
N VAL A 470 -9.28 12.97 -1.80
CA VAL A 470 -9.67 13.56 -3.08
C VAL A 470 -11.18 13.38 -3.37
N TYR A 471 -11.81 12.39 -2.71
CA TYR A 471 -13.24 12.13 -2.80
C TYR A 471 -13.94 12.53 -1.52
N TYR A 472 -15.17 13.04 -1.67
CA TYR A 472 -16.08 13.25 -0.55
C TYR A 472 -16.62 11.91 -0.03
N PRO A 473 -17.16 11.88 1.20
CA PRO A 473 -17.73 10.66 1.78
C PRO A 473 -18.89 10.04 0.97
N ASP A 474 -19.58 10.82 0.15
CA ASP A 474 -20.65 10.36 -0.77
C ASP A 474 -20.11 9.74 -2.07
N GLY A 475 -18.79 9.82 -2.32
CA GLY A 475 -18.12 9.28 -3.50
C GLY A 475 -17.93 10.26 -4.64
N GLU A 476 -18.37 11.51 -4.48
CA GLU A 476 -18.15 12.56 -5.48
C GLU A 476 -16.73 13.11 -5.41
N GLU A 477 -16.20 13.57 -6.56
CA GLU A 477 -14.85 14.12 -6.65
C GLU A 477 -14.76 15.50 -6.01
N ALA A 478 -13.79 15.68 -5.09
CA ALA A 478 -13.61 16.92 -4.33
C ALA A 478 -12.64 17.92 -4.98
N MET A 479 -11.99 17.57 -6.10
CA MET A 479 -10.92 18.38 -6.72
C MET A 479 -11.40 19.74 -7.24
N GLY A 480 -12.68 19.88 -7.58
CA GLY A 480 -13.27 21.16 -7.95
C GLY A 480 -13.39 22.17 -6.79
N ASN A 481 -13.22 21.75 -5.54
CA ASN A 481 -13.28 22.61 -4.36
C ASN A 481 -11.88 23.02 -3.92
N LEU A 482 -11.49 24.26 -4.29
CA LEU A 482 -10.15 24.79 -3.99
C LEU A 482 -9.80 24.76 -2.49
N LEU A 483 -10.74 25.17 -1.62
CA LEU A 483 -10.50 25.19 -0.17
C LEU A 483 -10.26 23.78 0.36
N HIS A 484 -11.08 22.82 -0.06
CA HIS A 484 -10.90 21.41 0.31
C HIS A 484 -9.52 20.92 -0.13
N MET A 485 -9.13 21.15 -1.38
CA MET A 485 -7.86 20.72 -1.92
C MET A 485 -6.66 21.35 -1.22
N VAL A 486 -6.73 22.62 -0.87
CA VAL A 486 -5.67 23.29 -0.07
C VAL A 486 -5.50 22.59 1.28
N ILE A 487 -6.61 22.31 1.98
CA ILE A 487 -6.58 21.58 3.26
C ILE A 487 -5.97 20.20 3.09
N VAL A 488 -6.38 19.45 2.08
CA VAL A 488 -5.88 18.09 1.80
C VAL A 488 -4.39 18.09 1.47
N ILE A 489 -3.92 19.04 0.66
CA ILE A 489 -2.50 19.19 0.33
C ILE A 489 -1.69 19.53 1.59
N LEU A 490 -2.18 20.46 2.43
CA LEU A 490 -1.51 20.78 3.70
C LEU A 490 -1.45 19.59 4.64
N LEU A 491 -2.51 18.78 4.74
CA LEU A 491 -2.52 17.55 5.51
C LEU A 491 -1.53 16.50 4.97
N ALA A 492 -1.42 16.37 3.66
CA ALA A 492 -0.45 15.49 3.02
C ALA A 492 1.00 15.93 3.30
N ILE A 493 1.29 17.22 3.19
CA ILE A 493 2.60 17.81 3.52
C ILE A 493 2.90 17.62 5.01
N LEU A 494 1.95 17.91 5.89
CA LEU A 494 2.09 17.73 7.33
C LEU A 494 2.32 16.25 7.69
N THR A 495 1.63 15.33 7.02
CA THR A 495 1.83 13.89 7.17
C THR A 495 3.25 13.50 6.80
N THR A 496 3.74 13.91 5.62
CA THR A 496 5.10 13.65 5.16
C THR A 496 6.13 14.23 6.14
N ALA A 497 5.96 15.48 6.54
CA ALA A 497 6.82 16.16 7.50
C ALA A 497 6.82 15.45 8.87
N SER A 498 5.63 15.06 9.35
CA SER A 498 5.48 14.33 10.61
C SER A 498 6.16 12.96 10.61
N MET A 499 6.27 12.30 9.47
CA MET A 499 7.00 11.03 9.36
C MET A 499 8.51 11.22 9.47
N LEU A 500 9.05 12.35 8.99
CA LEU A 500 10.49 12.64 8.98
C LEU A 500 10.95 13.33 10.27
N TRP A 501 10.13 14.23 10.81
CA TRP A 501 10.44 15.04 11.99
C TRP A 501 9.44 14.78 13.11
N PRO A 502 9.89 14.52 14.36
CA PRO A 502 8.98 14.27 15.49
C PRO A 502 8.09 15.45 15.87
N ASP A 503 8.51 16.67 15.57
CA ASP A 503 7.80 17.93 15.86
C ASP A 503 7.96 18.91 14.69
N PRO A 504 7.28 18.66 13.54
CA PRO A 504 7.46 19.46 12.34
C PRO A 504 6.98 20.92 12.51
N LEU A 505 6.04 21.17 13.43
CA LEU A 505 5.51 22.49 13.74
C LEU A 505 6.21 23.18 14.92
N ARG A 506 7.22 22.52 15.51
CA ARG A 506 7.98 22.98 16.68
C ARG A 506 7.10 23.39 17.88
N LEU A 507 5.93 22.76 18.03
CA LEU A 507 4.98 23.10 19.10
C LEU A 507 5.47 22.68 20.48
N ARG A 508 6.36 21.67 20.58
CA ARG A 508 6.96 21.21 21.81
C ARG A 508 8.16 22.04 22.27
N ALA A 509 8.87 22.69 21.34
CA ALA A 509 10.04 23.52 21.64
C ALA A 509 9.71 24.71 22.55
N LYS A 510 8.45 25.16 22.61
CA LYS A 510 8.00 26.24 23.52
C LYS A 510 7.73 25.80 24.96
N ARG A 511 7.75 24.50 25.27
CA ARG A 511 7.48 23.95 26.62
C ARG A 511 8.71 23.46 27.37
N GLY A 512 9.88 23.39 26.75
CA GLY A 512 11.14 23.00 27.38
C GLY A 512 12.03 24.23 27.58
N LYS A 513 12.54 24.47 28.80
CA LYS A 513 13.72 25.31 29.01
C LYS A 513 14.83 24.83 28.07
N PRO A 514 15.67 25.70 27.54
CA PRO A 514 16.76 25.28 26.64
C PRO A 514 17.56 24.18 27.37
N GLY A 515 17.49 22.97 26.82
CA GLY A 515 18.43 21.92 27.20
C GLY A 515 19.82 22.44 26.89
N VAL A 516 20.72 22.22 27.79
CA VAL A 516 22.15 22.47 27.65
C VAL A 516 22.56 22.06 26.26
N ASP A 517 23.08 23.00 25.49
CA ASP A 517 23.80 22.72 24.26
C ASP A 517 24.87 21.70 24.61
N LEU A 518 24.67 20.46 24.19
CA LEU A 518 25.75 19.48 24.22
C LEU A 518 26.74 19.98 23.18
N ASP A 519 27.84 20.54 23.70
CA ASP A 519 29.01 20.94 22.96
C ASP A 519 29.39 19.75 22.05
N PRO A 520 29.47 19.94 20.72
CA PRO A 520 29.84 18.85 19.78
C PRO A 520 31.19 18.20 20.16
N VAL A 521 32.06 18.92 20.86
CA VAL A 521 33.36 18.42 21.33
C VAL A 521 33.20 17.40 22.48
N ALA A 522 32.17 17.51 23.32
CA ALA A 522 31.91 16.55 24.40
C ALA A 522 31.33 15.21 23.90
N ALA A 523 30.71 15.18 22.70
CA ALA A 523 30.20 13.96 22.12
C ALA A 523 31.31 13.10 21.47
N GLU A 524 32.43 13.71 21.09
CA GLU A 524 33.57 13.00 20.50
C GLU A 524 34.47 12.36 21.57
N GLU A 525 34.53 12.93 22.78
CA GLU A 525 35.32 12.36 23.91
C GLU A 525 34.65 11.14 24.54
N THR A 526 33.35 11.02 24.51
CA THR A 526 32.63 9.85 25.06
C THR A 526 32.71 8.60 24.16
N LEU A 527 33.21 8.70 22.96
CA LEU A 527 33.37 7.55 22.05
C LEU A 527 34.74 6.88 22.17
N LYS A 528 35.66 7.43 22.96
CA LYS A 528 36.94 6.78 23.30
C LYS A 528 36.79 5.95 24.58
N VAL A 529 35.96 4.93 24.56
CA VAL A 529 36.01 3.84 25.54
C VAL A 529 37.32 3.09 25.32
N ARG A 530 38.32 3.37 26.14
CA ARG A 530 39.50 2.53 26.27
C ARG A 530 39.03 1.14 26.70
N LEU A 531 39.22 0.16 25.84
CA LEU A 531 39.19 -1.24 26.26
C LEU A 531 40.33 -1.43 27.31
N PRO A 532 40.08 -2.01 28.48
CA PRO A 532 41.12 -2.31 29.41
C PRO A 532 42.05 -3.37 28.83
N ILE A 533 43.33 -3.03 28.70
CA ILE A 533 44.40 -3.99 28.41
C ILE A 533 44.59 -4.76 29.73
N PRO A 534 44.52 -6.09 29.74
CA PRO A 534 44.87 -6.85 30.95
C PRO A 534 46.36 -6.71 31.24
N ALA A 535 46.68 -6.17 32.38
CA ALA A 535 48.04 -6.14 32.90
C ALA A 535 48.44 -7.54 33.39
N GLY A 536 49.62 -8.02 32.97
CA GLY A 536 50.36 -9.01 33.72
C GLY A 536 50.61 -10.35 33.02
N ALA A 537 51.76 -10.45 32.36
CA ALA A 537 52.67 -11.62 32.48
C ALA A 537 54.03 -11.23 31.90
N ASP A 538 54.91 -10.81 32.74
CA ASP A 538 56.36 -10.82 32.50
C ASP A 538 56.88 -12.27 32.54
N GLY A 539 57.72 -12.61 31.56
CA GLY A 539 58.74 -13.63 31.73
C GLY A 539 58.49 -14.98 31.09
N ALA A 540 59.11 -15.20 29.93
CA ALA A 540 60.08 -16.28 29.71
C ALA A 540 60.40 -16.44 28.24
N ASP A 541 61.68 -16.50 28.01
CA ASP A 541 62.46 -16.75 26.81
C ASP A 541 61.90 -17.73 25.76
N GLY A 542 62.19 -17.37 24.46
CA GLY A 542 62.77 -18.32 23.53
C GLY A 542 61.80 -19.03 22.60
N ALA A 543 61.82 -18.57 21.38
CA ALA A 543 61.79 -19.33 20.14
C ALA A 543 60.87 -18.68 19.07
N VAL A 544 61.51 -18.16 18.06
CA VAL A 544 60.91 -17.70 16.77
C VAL A 544 60.59 -18.94 15.93
N PRO A 545 59.41 -19.08 15.39
CA PRO A 545 59.15 -19.90 14.18
C PRO A 545 58.99 -19.02 12.95
N PRO A 546 59.26 -19.57 11.72
CA PRO A 546 59.65 -18.82 10.54
C PRO A 546 58.50 -18.24 9.76
N GLU A 547 58.89 -17.20 8.99
CA GLU A 547 58.20 -16.49 7.94
C GLU A 547 57.23 -17.30 7.06
N LEU A 548 56.05 -16.74 6.89
CA LEU A 548 55.24 -16.96 5.68
C LEU A 548 55.40 -15.71 4.80
N GLN A 549 56.11 -15.91 3.72
CA GLN A 549 56.38 -14.94 2.67
C GLN A 549 55.11 -14.55 1.91
N GLU A 550 54.85 -13.26 1.84
CA GLU A 550 53.96 -12.69 0.83
C GLU A 550 54.68 -12.69 -0.56
N PRO A 551 53.97 -12.99 -1.65
CA PRO A 551 54.57 -12.83 -2.97
C PRO A 551 54.49 -11.38 -3.44
N ALA A 552 55.62 -10.84 -3.78
CA ALA A 552 55.86 -9.51 -4.33
C ALA A 552 55.15 -9.28 -5.66
N MET A 553 54.49 -8.13 -5.79
CA MET A 553 54.10 -7.55 -7.06
C MET A 553 55.35 -7.00 -7.77
N THR A 554 55.73 -7.59 -8.90
CA THR A 554 56.68 -7.01 -9.83
C THR A 554 55.99 -6.08 -10.81
N SER A 555 56.35 -4.82 -10.73
CA SER A 555 56.19 -3.83 -11.79
C SER A 555 57.03 -4.19 -13.02
N ARG A 556 56.45 -4.15 -14.21
CA ARG A 556 57.19 -3.95 -15.46
C ARG A 556 56.50 -2.88 -16.29
N SER A 557 57.23 -1.82 -16.44
CA SER A 557 57.12 -0.73 -17.40
C SER A 557 57.68 -1.13 -18.77
N SER A 558 57.27 -0.34 -19.75
CA SER A 558 57.85 -0.06 -21.08
C SER A 558 57.20 -0.83 -22.23
N GLU A 559 56.70 -0.16 -23.14
CA GLU A 559 57.13 0.65 -24.24
C GLU A 559 56.63 0.14 -25.61
N SER A 560 55.94 1.02 -26.29
CA SER A 560 55.87 1.29 -27.73
C SER A 560 55.57 0.16 -28.73
N ALA A 561 54.54 0.35 -29.53
CA ALA A 561 54.69 0.55 -30.99
C ALA A 561 53.33 0.93 -31.62
N ARG A 562 53.39 1.95 -32.43
CA ARG A 562 52.42 2.45 -33.42
C ARG A 562 52.17 1.41 -34.52
N SER A 563 50.95 1.39 -35.04
CA SER A 563 50.65 1.75 -36.45
C SER A 563 49.22 1.43 -36.81
N ASP A 564 48.49 2.44 -37.23
CA ASP A 564 47.71 2.60 -38.47
C ASP A 564 46.75 1.50 -38.89
N LEU A 565 45.43 1.86 -38.93
CA LEU A 565 44.65 1.97 -40.17
C LEU A 565 43.17 2.05 -39.85
N ALA A 566 42.55 3.15 -40.16
CA ALA A 566 41.14 3.30 -40.48
C ALA A 566 41.02 3.22 -42.03
N PRO A 567 39.84 3.35 -42.65
CA PRO A 567 38.44 3.05 -42.28
C PRO A 567 37.72 2.21 -43.37
N GLN A 568 36.61 1.61 -43.04
CA GLN A 568 35.43 1.61 -43.91
C GLN A 568 34.19 1.33 -43.07
#